data_6ad2ed7cd93045f921700f9df5d2a1d1
#
_entry.id   6ad2ed7cd93045f921700f9df5d2a1d1
#
_cell.length_a   1.000
_cell.length_b   1.000
_cell.length_c   1.000
_cell.angle_alpha   90.00
_cell.angle_beta   90.00
_cell.angle_gamma   90.00
#
_symmetry.space_group_name_H-M   'P 1'
#
loop_
_entity.id
_entity.type
_entity.pdbx_description
1 polymer ?
#
loop_
_entity_poly.entity_id
_entity_poly.type
_entity_poly.pdbx_seq_one_letter_code
_entity_poly.pdbx_strand_id
1 'polypeptide(L)'
;RLAEQAVEVRRDVRDGLNRHLSDAEKLEREGFATRAQRLQATVARDKAEREYQKTVNDLATLKAALSTLLRSGGEVQPVSPLFVQRAPLEPVARFERTAQARQPQIARLRAMVAQAEQGVRVQQAKLKPQIFAFGQYDFRRRDEMLTDPDWAFGIGLKYTFLSPNSRPAQISAARAQQEQAEAGLREAENQVALGVRKAWNELETARQQFVLLDSSIAQAQENLRLQELAFREGQATSLDVIDARLGLGGARVERAQAAYQYDIALAQLLEVSGQMDRFEEFRRRADEVIDHE
;
A
#
# COMPACT_ATOMS: atom_id res chain seq x y z
N ARG A 1 2.19 13.70 4.85
CA ARG A 1 3.62 14.02 5.03
C ARG A 1 4.32 14.45 3.73
N LEU A 2 4.22 13.69 2.64
CA LEU A 2 4.84 14.10 1.36
C LEU A 2 4.45 15.52 0.94
N ALA A 3 3.17 15.88 1.05
CA ALA A 3 2.70 17.23 0.70
C ALA A 3 3.25 18.31 1.64
N GLU A 4 3.47 18.00 2.91
CA GLU A 4 4.11 18.89 3.88
C GLU A 4 5.56 19.16 3.49
N GLN A 5 6.32 18.10 3.16
CA GLN A 5 7.69 18.22 2.63
C GLN A 5 7.74 19.03 1.32
N ALA A 6 6.78 18.81 0.43
CA ALA A 6 6.70 19.59 -0.82
C ALA A 6 6.49 21.09 -0.56
N VAL A 7 5.65 21.47 0.40
CA VAL A 7 5.45 22.88 0.83
C VAL A 7 6.76 23.47 1.33
N GLU A 8 7.51 22.74 2.14
CA GLU A 8 8.78 23.20 2.69
C GLU A 8 9.83 23.44 1.62
N VAL A 9 10.01 22.46 0.72
CA VAL A 9 10.93 22.61 -0.42
C VAL A 9 10.52 23.80 -1.32
N ARG A 10 9.21 23.98 -1.60
CA ARG A 10 8.73 25.12 -2.40
C ARG A 10 8.95 26.46 -1.70
N ARG A 11 8.84 26.50 -0.36
CA ARG A 11 9.20 27.66 0.43
C ARG A 11 10.68 28.01 0.26
N ASP A 12 11.58 27.02 0.42
CA ASP A 12 13.02 27.21 0.25
C ASP A 12 13.40 27.74 -1.11
N VAL A 13 12.80 27.19 -2.18
CA VAL A 13 13.00 27.64 -3.56
C VAL A 13 12.54 29.09 -3.72
N ARG A 14 11.35 29.45 -3.25
CA ARG A 14 10.81 30.82 -3.27
C ARG A 14 11.74 31.79 -2.55
N ASP A 15 12.13 31.47 -1.33
CA ASP A 15 12.97 32.32 -0.50
C ASP A 15 14.37 32.50 -1.11
N GLY A 16 14.88 31.43 -1.70
CA GLY A 16 16.13 31.47 -2.44
C GLY A 16 16.05 32.37 -3.69
N LEU A 17 14.97 32.30 -4.46
CA LEU A 17 14.77 33.15 -5.63
C LEU A 17 14.47 34.62 -5.24
N ASN A 18 13.87 34.86 -4.07
CA ASN A 18 13.75 36.21 -3.52
C ASN A 18 15.14 36.82 -3.22
N ARG A 19 16.05 36.04 -2.61
CA ARG A 19 17.43 36.47 -2.35
C ARG A 19 18.17 36.73 -3.67
N HIS A 20 18.05 35.81 -4.64
CA HIS A 20 18.66 35.96 -5.96
C HIS A 20 18.18 37.23 -6.69
N LEU A 21 16.88 37.56 -6.65
CA LEU A 21 16.35 38.80 -7.22
C LEU A 21 16.98 40.02 -6.54
N SER A 22 17.07 40.05 -5.22
CA SER A 22 17.73 41.14 -4.49
C SER A 22 19.20 41.32 -4.87
N ASP A 23 19.92 40.22 -5.11
CA ASP A 23 21.31 40.26 -5.55
C ASP A 23 21.40 40.77 -7.01
N ALA A 24 20.52 40.32 -7.92
CA ALA A 24 20.45 40.80 -9.27
C ALA A 24 20.12 42.30 -9.37
N GLU A 25 19.24 42.81 -8.50
CA GLU A 25 18.93 44.25 -8.39
C GLU A 25 20.12 45.09 -7.92
N LYS A 26 20.94 44.57 -6.97
CA LYS A 26 22.17 45.25 -6.54
C LYS A 26 23.19 45.27 -7.66
N LEU A 27 23.46 44.14 -8.31
CA LEU A 27 24.42 44.02 -9.39
C LEU A 27 24.02 44.86 -10.60
N GLU A 28 22.71 45.00 -10.93
CA GLU A 28 22.24 45.90 -11.98
C GLU A 28 22.59 47.38 -11.65
N ARG A 29 22.33 47.81 -10.41
CA ARG A 29 22.65 49.18 -10.00
C ARG A 29 24.15 49.49 -10.02
N GLU A 30 24.99 48.50 -9.76
CA GLU A 30 26.43 48.56 -9.80
C GLU A 30 27.01 48.37 -11.20
N GLY A 31 26.17 48.03 -12.18
CA GLY A 31 26.55 47.83 -13.59
C GLY A 31 27.14 46.44 -13.93
N PHE A 32 27.13 45.53 -12.96
CA PHE A 32 27.65 44.17 -13.12
C PHE A 32 26.59 43.15 -13.67
N ALA A 33 25.30 43.47 -13.57
CA ALA A 33 24.24 42.67 -14.19
C ALA A 33 23.41 43.51 -15.17
N THR A 34 22.82 42.83 -16.15
CA THR A 34 21.95 43.49 -17.11
C THR A 34 20.50 43.54 -16.60
N ARG A 35 19.73 44.52 -17.12
CA ARG A 35 18.28 44.59 -16.88
C ARG A 35 17.55 43.31 -17.26
N ALA A 36 18.01 42.60 -18.29
CA ALA A 36 17.44 41.33 -18.71
C ALA A 36 17.60 40.26 -17.62
N GLN A 37 18.78 40.16 -17.00
CA GLN A 37 19.05 39.21 -15.90
C GLN A 37 18.17 39.48 -14.66
N ARG A 38 17.97 40.76 -14.29
CA ARG A 38 17.03 41.11 -13.20
C ARG A 38 15.59 40.72 -13.56
N LEU A 39 15.14 41.01 -14.80
CA LEU A 39 13.80 40.63 -15.24
C LEU A 39 13.60 39.09 -15.22
N GLN A 40 14.62 38.32 -15.61
CA GLN A 40 14.59 36.85 -15.49
C GLN A 40 14.42 36.43 -14.01
N ALA A 41 15.19 37.01 -13.09
CA ALA A 41 15.05 36.74 -11.66
C ALA A 41 13.66 37.11 -11.13
N THR A 42 13.08 38.23 -11.58
CA THR A 42 11.71 38.64 -11.22
C THR A 42 10.68 37.61 -11.66
N VAL A 43 10.74 37.16 -12.92
CA VAL A 43 9.81 36.17 -13.47
C VAL A 43 9.95 34.84 -12.74
N ALA A 44 11.18 34.41 -12.45
CA ALA A 44 11.43 33.16 -11.71
C ALA A 44 10.88 33.22 -10.29
N ARG A 45 11.09 34.34 -9.58
CA ARG A 45 10.54 34.60 -8.26
C ARG A 45 9.01 34.55 -8.25
N ASP A 46 8.37 35.23 -9.19
CA ASP A 46 6.91 35.26 -9.29
C ASP A 46 6.32 33.89 -9.62
N LYS A 47 7.03 33.07 -10.40
CA LYS A 47 6.67 31.71 -10.68
C LYS A 47 6.78 30.85 -9.41
N ALA A 48 7.88 30.98 -8.66
CA ALA A 48 8.08 30.22 -7.43
C ALA A 48 7.05 30.57 -6.35
N GLU A 49 6.65 31.85 -6.22
CA GLU A 49 5.59 32.26 -5.33
C GLU A 49 4.26 31.59 -5.69
N ARG A 50 3.88 31.58 -6.97
CA ARG A 50 2.64 30.89 -7.41
C ARG A 50 2.69 29.40 -7.13
N GLU A 51 3.82 28.73 -7.38
CA GLU A 51 3.98 27.31 -7.10
C GLU A 51 3.91 27.02 -5.59
N TYR A 52 4.51 27.86 -4.76
CA TYR A 52 4.41 27.75 -3.31
C TYR A 52 2.96 27.88 -2.83
N GLN A 53 2.23 28.91 -3.24
CA GLN A 53 0.83 29.13 -2.87
C GLN A 53 -0.07 27.97 -3.35
N LYS A 54 0.16 27.48 -4.56
CA LYS A 54 -0.55 26.29 -5.06
C LYS A 54 -0.32 25.08 -4.15
N THR A 55 0.94 24.79 -3.79
CA THR A 55 1.28 23.63 -2.96
C THR A 55 0.70 23.75 -1.55
N VAL A 56 0.63 24.96 -0.99
CA VAL A 56 -0.05 25.21 0.30
C VAL A 56 -1.55 24.90 0.22
N ASN A 57 -2.22 25.32 -0.87
CA ASN A 57 -3.65 25.04 -1.08
C ASN A 57 -3.90 23.54 -1.32
N ASP A 58 -3.01 22.87 -2.06
CA ASP A 58 -3.07 21.43 -2.28
C ASP A 58 -2.95 20.67 -0.94
N LEU A 59 -2.03 21.07 -0.05
CA LEU A 59 -1.89 20.51 1.29
C LEU A 59 -3.18 20.69 2.12
N ALA A 60 -3.76 21.90 2.10
CA ALA A 60 -5.01 22.16 2.81
C ALA A 60 -6.15 21.25 2.30
N THR A 61 -6.25 21.06 0.99
CA THR A 61 -7.22 20.15 0.36
C THR A 61 -7.00 18.70 0.80
N LEU A 62 -5.74 18.24 0.84
CA LEU A 62 -5.41 16.88 1.28
C LEU A 62 -5.73 16.66 2.77
N LYS A 63 -5.47 17.65 3.64
CA LYS A 63 -5.86 17.60 5.05
C LYS A 63 -7.38 17.55 5.22
N ALA A 64 -8.12 18.34 4.45
CA ALA A 64 -9.59 18.29 4.46
C ALA A 64 -10.13 16.94 3.98
N ALA A 65 -9.54 16.36 2.93
CA ALA A 65 -9.88 15.03 2.45
C ALA A 65 -9.60 13.95 3.50
N LEU A 66 -8.47 14.03 4.21
CA LEU A 66 -8.13 13.12 5.30
C LEU A 66 -9.14 13.23 6.46
N SER A 67 -9.48 14.46 6.87
CA SER A 67 -10.50 14.71 7.92
C SER A 67 -11.85 14.12 7.54
N THR A 68 -12.26 14.26 6.27
CA THR A 68 -13.50 13.69 5.75
C THR A 68 -13.47 12.16 5.77
N LEU A 69 -12.36 11.55 5.32
CA LEU A 69 -12.19 10.10 5.31
C LEU A 69 -12.26 9.51 6.73
N LEU A 70 -11.65 10.17 7.70
CA LEU A 70 -11.63 9.77 9.10
C LEU A 70 -12.90 10.16 9.86
N ARG A 71 -13.83 10.87 9.21
CA ARG A 71 -15.03 11.43 9.84
C ARG A 71 -14.71 12.26 11.10
N SER A 72 -13.57 12.94 11.08
CA SER A 72 -13.14 13.81 12.17
C SER A 72 -13.90 15.14 12.11
N GLY A 73 -14.39 15.61 13.25
CA GLY A 73 -15.04 16.93 13.34
C GLY A 73 -14.06 18.12 13.37
N GLY A 74 -12.76 17.88 13.22
CA GLY A 74 -11.68 18.88 13.25
C GLY A 74 -10.56 18.59 12.27
N GLU A 75 -9.59 19.50 12.24
CA GLU A 75 -8.38 19.33 11.42
C GLU A 75 -7.56 18.14 11.93
N VAL A 76 -7.18 17.26 11.01
CA VAL A 76 -6.34 16.09 11.30
C VAL A 76 -4.94 16.36 10.82
N GLN A 77 -3.96 16.15 11.71
CA GLN A 77 -2.56 16.20 11.36
C GLN A 77 -1.94 14.79 11.42
N PRO A 78 -1.31 14.30 10.34
CA PRO A 78 -0.56 13.07 10.39
C PRO A 78 0.66 13.24 11.31
N VAL A 79 0.90 12.29 12.21
CA VAL A 79 2.03 12.32 13.16
C VAL A 79 3.16 11.37 12.76
N SER A 80 2.88 10.35 11.94
CA SER A 80 3.89 9.40 11.50
C SER A 80 4.77 10.04 10.41
N PRO A 81 6.09 10.12 10.60
CA PRO A 81 6.99 10.62 9.58
C PRO A 81 7.11 9.63 8.42
N LEU A 82 7.63 10.08 7.28
CA LEU A 82 8.14 9.17 6.24
C LEU A 82 9.45 8.57 6.74
N PHE A 83 9.69 7.31 6.41
CA PHE A 83 10.90 6.61 6.85
C PHE A 83 11.47 5.70 5.76
N VAL A 84 12.76 5.43 5.82
CA VAL A 84 13.43 4.50 4.90
C VAL A 84 14.45 3.69 5.66
N GLN A 85 14.52 2.40 5.38
CA GLN A 85 15.66 1.55 5.75
C GLN A 85 16.64 1.50 4.58
N ARG A 86 17.88 1.94 4.81
CA ARG A 86 18.95 1.92 3.79
C ARG A 86 19.51 0.52 3.58
N ALA A 87 19.48 -0.30 4.62
CA ALA A 87 19.95 -1.67 4.56
C ALA A 87 19.18 -2.49 3.52
N PRO A 88 19.84 -3.46 2.83
CA PRO A 88 19.17 -4.36 1.92
C PRO A 88 18.02 -5.11 2.60
N LEU A 89 16.95 -5.35 1.86
CA LEU A 89 15.79 -6.09 2.34
C LEU A 89 16.14 -7.56 2.60
N GLU A 90 15.39 -8.19 3.48
CA GLU A 90 15.39 -9.65 3.62
C GLU A 90 15.07 -10.31 2.27
N PRO A 91 15.63 -11.50 1.98
CA PRO A 91 15.38 -12.19 0.70
C PRO A 91 13.88 -12.42 0.46
N VAL A 92 13.42 -12.20 -0.78
CA VAL A 92 12.02 -12.36 -1.20
C VAL A 92 11.42 -13.71 -0.81
N ALA A 93 12.22 -14.78 -0.85
CA ALA A 93 11.81 -16.14 -0.47
C ALA A 93 11.33 -16.26 0.98
N ARG A 94 11.75 -15.35 1.88
CA ARG A 94 11.26 -15.32 3.26
C ARG A 94 9.83 -14.78 3.32
N PHE A 95 9.54 -13.73 2.57
CA PHE A 95 8.20 -13.16 2.47
C PHE A 95 7.24 -14.12 1.77
N GLU A 96 7.67 -14.82 0.70
CA GLU A 96 6.86 -15.82 0.01
C GLU A 96 6.45 -16.97 0.95
N ARG A 97 7.39 -17.53 1.70
CA ARG A 97 7.09 -18.60 2.68
C ARG A 97 6.13 -18.12 3.77
N THR A 98 6.31 -16.90 4.25
CA THR A 98 5.42 -16.35 5.27
C THR A 98 4.02 -16.09 4.72
N ALA A 99 3.92 -15.60 3.47
CA ALA A 99 2.66 -15.40 2.79
C ALA A 99 1.86 -16.72 2.66
N GLN A 100 2.51 -17.80 2.23
CA GLN A 100 1.88 -19.13 2.15
C GLN A 100 1.34 -19.63 3.49
N ALA A 101 1.99 -19.25 4.60
CA ALA A 101 1.59 -19.67 5.94
C ALA A 101 0.52 -18.76 6.57
N ARG A 102 0.60 -17.45 6.35
CA ARG A 102 -0.19 -16.45 7.08
C ARG A 102 -1.27 -15.75 6.27
N GLN A 103 -1.23 -15.80 4.92
CA GLN A 103 -2.18 -15.07 4.10
C GLN A 103 -3.62 -15.62 4.30
N PRO A 104 -4.57 -14.78 4.77
CA PRO A 104 -5.93 -15.23 5.08
C PRO A 104 -6.67 -15.81 3.88
N GLN A 105 -6.40 -15.30 2.67
CA GLN A 105 -7.01 -15.82 1.44
C GLN A 105 -6.61 -17.26 1.19
N ILE A 106 -5.33 -17.63 1.38
CA ILE A 106 -4.85 -19.01 1.23
C ILE A 106 -5.49 -19.91 2.31
N ALA A 107 -5.54 -19.45 3.55
CA ALA A 107 -6.18 -20.19 4.64
C ALA A 107 -7.66 -20.48 4.35
N ARG A 108 -8.39 -19.48 3.83
CA ARG A 108 -9.79 -19.64 3.41
C ARG A 108 -9.94 -20.68 2.29
N LEU A 109 -9.09 -20.65 1.27
CA LEU A 109 -9.17 -21.58 0.15
C LEU A 109 -8.79 -23.01 0.57
N ARG A 110 -7.83 -23.19 1.47
CA ARG A 110 -7.54 -24.50 2.08
C ARG A 110 -8.76 -25.06 2.83
N ALA A 111 -9.48 -24.22 3.57
CA ALA A 111 -10.72 -24.62 4.22
C ALA A 111 -11.81 -25.01 3.20
N MET A 112 -11.89 -24.31 2.05
CA MET A 112 -12.83 -24.69 0.96
C MET A 112 -12.46 -26.02 0.31
N VAL A 113 -11.17 -26.33 0.12
CA VAL A 113 -10.71 -27.65 -0.34
C VAL A 113 -11.13 -28.72 0.66
N ALA A 114 -10.85 -28.52 1.95
CA ALA A 114 -11.27 -29.46 2.99
C ALA A 114 -12.79 -29.64 3.05
N GLN A 115 -13.57 -28.59 2.81
CA GLN A 115 -15.03 -28.68 2.69
C GLN A 115 -15.46 -29.54 1.48
N ALA A 116 -14.83 -29.33 0.32
CA ALA A 116 -15.13 -30.08 -0.89
C ALA A 116 -14.77 -31.58 -0.72
N GLU A 117 -13.66 -31.91 -0.06
CA GLU A 117 -13.28 -33.27 0.29
C GLU A 117 -14.35 -33.94 1.18
N GLN A 118 -14.88 -33.24 2.20
CA GLN A 118 -15.98 -33.74 3.01
C GLN A 118 -17.25 -33.94 2.16
N GLY A 119 -17.49 -33.07 1.17
CA GLY A 119 -18.58 -33.21 0.22
C GLY A 119 -18.51 -34.53 -0.54
N VAL A 120 -17.33 -34.93 -1.02
CA VAL A 120 -17.10 -36.25 -1.65
C VAL A 120 -17.41 -37.38 -0.67
N ARG A 121 -16.90 -37.30 0.59
CA ARG A 121 -17.18 -38.32 1.62
C ARG A 121 -18.68 -38.45 1.93
N VAL A 122 -19.42 -37.35 1.96
CA VAL A 122 -20.87 -37.34 2.14
C VAL A 122 -21.58 -38.10 0.99
N GLN A 123 -21.18 -37.85 -0.26
CA GLN A 123 -21.77 -38.58 -1.38
C GLN A 123 -21.43 -40.07 -1.34
N GLN A 124 -20.21 -40.43 -0.99
CA GLN A 124 -19.80 -41.83 -0.79
C GLN A 124 -20.57 -42.51 0.36
N ALA A 125 -20.79 -41.79 1.47
CA ALA A 125 -21.55 -42.31 2.62
C ALA A 125 -23.00 -42.68 2.26
N LYS A 126 -23.62 -42.00 1.29
CA LYS A 126 -24.96 -42.32 0.77
C LYS A 126 -25.05 -43.69 0.11
N LEU A 127 -23.92 -44.29 -0.25
CA LEU A 127 -23.86 -45.67 -0.73
C LEU A 127 -24.05 -46.72 0.38
N LYS A 128 -23.90 -46.34 1.63
CA LYS A 128 -24.00 -47.21 2.80
C LYS A 128 -25.38 -47.13 3.43
N PRO A 129 -25.86 -48.22 4.11
CA PRO A 129 -27.06 -48.15 4.94
C PRO A 129 -26.94 -47.05 6.00
N GLN A 130 -28.01 -46.31 6.23
CA GLN A 130 -28.12 -45.31 7.25
C GLN A 130 -28.90 -45.88 8.43
N ILE A 131 -28.30 -45.85 9.63
CA ILE A 131 -28.94 -46.20 10.89
C ILE A 131 -29.26 -44.91 11.62
N PHE A 132 -30.50 -44.75 12.02
CA PHE A 132 -30.91 -43.54 12.78
C PHE A 132 -31.82 -43.94 13.95
N ALA A 133 -31.75 -43.18 15.02
CA ALA A 133 -32.69 -43.26 16.11
C ALA A 133 -33.73 -42.14 15.95
N PHE A 134 -34.95 -42.42 16.28
CA PHE A 134 -36.00 -41.43 16.26
C PHE A 134 -36.80 -41.49 17.57
N GLY A 135 -37.29 -40.32 18.02
CA GLY A 135 -38.22 -40.18 19.10
C GLY A 135 -39.25 -39.11 18.78
N GLN A 136 -40.50 -39.41 19.03
CA GLN A 136 -41.62 -38.49 18.89
C GLN A 136 -42.43 -38.47 20.19
N TYR A 137 -42.88 -37.29 20.58
CA TYR A 137 -43.79 -37.08 21.69
C TYR A 137 -44.82 -36.03 21.30
N ASP A 138 -46.12 -36.43 21.43
CA ASP A 138 -47.26 -35.58 21.06
C ASP A 138 -47.77 -34.82 22.32
N PHE A 139 -47.63 -33.50 22.32
CA PHE A 139 -48.05 -32.63 23.41
C PHE A 139 -49.55 -32.28 23.38
N ARG A 140 -50.31 -32.65 22.31
CA ARG A 140 -51.73 -32.36 22.16
C ARG A 140 -52.48 -33.64 22.00
N ARG A 141 -53.22 -34.05 23.05
CA ARG A 141 -54.23 -35.07 22.96
C ARG A 141 -55.44 -34.52 22.17
N ARG A 142 -55.62 -34.97 20.96
CA ARG A 142 -56.97 -34.91 20.34
C ARG A 142 -57.71 -36.18 20.76
N ASP A 143 -58.96 -35.99 21.23
CA ASP A 143 -59.89 -37.05 21.57
C ASP A 143 -60.28 -37.81 20.29
N GLU A 144 -59.36 -38.61 19.79
CA GLU A 144 -59.65 -39.63 18.75
C GLU A 144 -59.41 -41.02 19.36
N MET A 145 -60.45 -41.83 19.19
CA MET A 145 -60.66 -43.18 19.74
C MET A 145 -59.46 -44.06 19.44
N LEU A 146 -58.92 -44.72 20.50
CA LEU A 146 -58.01 -45.85 20.49
C LEU A 146 -56.50 -45.62 20.32
N THR A 147 -55.80 -45.68 21.45
CA THR A 147 -54.51 -46.39 21.72
C THR A 147 -53.29 -46.07 20.85
N ASP A 148 -53.07 -44.85 20.41
CA ASP A 148 -51.74 -44.45 19.99
C ASP A 148 -50.99 -43.92 21.23
N PRO A 149 -49.81 -44.46 21.58
CA PRO A 149 -49.01 -43.95 22.69
C PRO A 149 -48.57 -42.54 22.40
N ASP A 150 -48.67 -41.63 23.40
CA ASP A 150 -48.24 -40.25 23.34
C ASP A 150 -46.73 -40.10 23.00
N TRP A 151 -46.04 -41.19 22.93
CA TRP A 151 -44.59 -41.25 22.64
C TRP A 151 -44.25 -42.47 21.76
N ALA A 152 -43.32 -42.29 20.87
CA ALA A 152 -42.71 -43.37 20.09
C ALA A 152 -41.20 -43.14 20.04
N PHE A 153 -40.44 -44.18 20.25
CA PHE A 153 -38.99 -44.14 19.98
C PHE A 153 -38.58 -45.44 19.31
N GLY A 154 -37.52 -45.37 18.53
CA GLY A 154 -37.05 -46.54 17.80
C GLY A 154 -35.73 -46.31 17.09
N ILE A 155 -35.23 -47.41 16.52
CA ILE A 155 -34.06 -47.40 15.63
C ILE A 155 -34.54 -47.81 14.25
N GLY A 156 -34.21 -46.97 13.26
CA GLY A 156 -34.53 -47.23 11.85
C GLY A 156 -33.28 -47.51 11.02
N LEU A 157 -33.42 -48.39 10.04
CA LEU A 157 -32.43 -48.65 9.00
C LEU A 157 -33.00 -48.21 7.66
N LYS A 158 -32.33 -47.31 6.97
CA LYS A 158 -32.67 -46.82 5.63
C LYS A 158 -31.58 -47.16 4.64
N TYR A 159 -31.94 -47.94 3.61
CA TYR A 159 -31.07 -48.22 2.50
C TYR A 159 -31.81 -47.96 1.17
N THR A 160 -31.25 -47.10 0.32
CA THR A 160 -31.90 -46.77 -0.96
C THR A 160 -31.27 -47.59 -2.06
N PHE A 161 -31.98 -48.60 -2.59
CA PHE A 161 -31.51 -49.47 -3.69
C PHE A 161 -31.52 -48.75 -5.04
N LEU A 162 -32.53 -47.92 -5.31
CA LEU A 162 -32.72 -47.19 -6.55
C LEU A 162 -32.92 -45.72 -6.24
N SER A 163 -32.16 -44.86 -6.91
CA SER A 163 -32.28 -43.39 -6.81
C SER A 163 -32.57 -42.85 -8.20
N PRO A 164 -33.47 -41.88 -8.38
CA PRO A 164 -33.74 -41.26 -9.68
C PRO A 164 -32.50 -40.57 -10.24
N ASN A 165 -31.56 -40.18 -9.40
CA ASN A 165 -30.26 -39.61 -9.78
C ASN A 165 -29.17 -40.66 -9.63
N SER A 166 -28.33 -40.83 -10.67
CA SER A 166 -27.19 -41.75 -10.64
C SER A 166 -26.22 -41.37 -9.55
N ARG A 167 -26.03 -42.22 -8.54
CA ARG A 167 -25.08 -42.01 -7.43
C ARG A 167 -23.63 -41.91 -7.89
N PRO A 168 -23.15 -42.72 -8.87
CA PRO A 168 -21.84 -42.52 -9.44
C PRO A 168 -21.66 -41.11 -10.02
N ALA A 169 -22.68 -40.57 -10.72
CA ALA A 169 -22.64 -39.23 -11.26
C ALA A 169 -22.56 -38.14 -10.17
N GLN A 170 -23.27 -38.31 -9.03
CA GLN A 170 -23.18 -37.39 -7.90
C GLN A 170 -21.79 -37.41 -7.25
N ILE A 171 -21.15 -38.57 -7.16
CA ILE A 171 -19.78 -38.69 -6.66
C ILE A 171 -18.80 -38.04 -7.63
N SER A 172 -18.96 -38.26 -8.96
CA SER A 172 -18.13 -37.61 -9.96
C SER A 172 -18.28 -36.09 -9.94
N ALA A 173 -19.50 -35.58 -9.77
CA ALA A 173 -19.76 -34.14 -9.64
C ALA A 173 -19.08 -33.56 -8.38
N ALA A 174 -19.15 -34.28 -7.23
CA ALA A 174 -18.47 -33.86 -6.02
C ALA A 174 -16.93 -33.86 -6.15
N ARG A 175 -16.37 -34.85 -6.87
CA ARG A 175 -14.93 -34.87 -7.19
C ARG A 175 -14.52 -33.71 -8.10
N ALA A 176 -15.28 -33.39 -9.11
CA ALA A 176 -15.04 -32.23 -9.97
C ALA A 176 -15.08 -30.92 -9.18
N GLN A 177 -15.97 -30.80 -8.19
CA GLN A 177 -15.97 -29.65 -7.26
C GLN A 177 -14.72 -29.60 -6.39
N GLN A 178 -14.22 -30.74 -5.92
CA GLN A 178 -12.95 -30.81 -5.19
C GLN A 178 -11.78 -30.39 -6.07
N GLU A 179 -11.66 -30.92 -7.28
CA GLU A 179 -10.62 -30.54 -8.25
C GLU A 179 -10.66 -29.04 -8.59
N GLN A 180 -11.86 -28.47 -8.72
CA GLN A 180 -12.06 -27.04 -8.92
C GLN A 180 -11.54 -26.23 -7.71
N ALA A 181 -11.84 -26.65 -6.49
CA ALA A 181 -11.37 -25.98 -5.28
C ALA A 181 -9.83 -26.06 -5.15
N GLU A 182 -9.24 -27.22 -5.46
CA GLU A 182 -7.78 -27.40 -5.48
C GLU A 182 -7.10 -26.55 -6.54
N ALA A 183 -7.68 -26.47 -7.74
CA ALA A 183 -7.17 -25.59 -8.80
C ALA A 183 -7.26 -24.12 -8.39
N GLY A 184 -8.34 -23.69 -7.75
CA GLY A 184 -8.50 -22.35 -7.20
C GLY A 184 -7.46 -22.03 -6.11
N LEU A 185 -7.12 -23.00 -5.25
CA LEU A 185 -6.06 -22.84 -4.24
C LEU A 185 -4.69 -22.67 -4.92
N ARG A 186 -4.33 -23.51 -5.86
CA ARG A 186 -3.05 -23.41 -6.60
C ARG A 186 -2.91 -22.06 -7.31
N GLU A 187 -3.98 -21.61 -7.96
CA GLU A 187 -4.00 -20.29 -8.61
C GLU A 187 -3.78 -19.16 -7.61
N ALA A 188 -4.46 -19.17 -6.46
CA ALA A 188 -4.29 -18.17 -5.44
C ALA A 188 -2.87 -18.19 -4.82
N GLU A 189 -2.28 -19.36 -4.61
CA GLU A 189 -0.89 -19.50 -4.16
C GLU A 189 0.09 -18.88 -5.15
N ASN A 190 -0.12 -19.08 -6.46
CA ASN A 190 0.68 -18.46 -7.51
C ASN A 190 0.51 -16.93 -7.54
N GLN A 191 -0.73 -16.45 -7.45
CA GLN A 191 -1.02 -15.01 -7.45
C GLN A 191 -0.41 -14.30 -6.23
N VAL A 192 -0.49 -14.91 -5.05
CA VAL A 192 0.14 -14.39 -3.84
C VAL A 192 1.65 -14.36 -3.99
N ALA A 193 2.28 -15.41 -4.50
CA ALA A 193 3.73 -15.44 -4.73
C ALA A 193 4.17 -14.35 -5.72
N LEU A 194 3.43 -14.18 -6.83
CA LEU A 194 3.69 -13.10 -7.78
C LEU A 194 3.50 -11.70 -7.14
N GLY A 195 2.43 -11.53 -6.36
CA GLY A 195 2.16 -10.29 -5.63
C GLY A 195 3.29 -9.93 -4.65
N VAL A 196 3.80 -10.91 -3.90
CA VAL A 196 4.94 -10.72 -3.00
C VAL A 196 6.19 -10.29 -3.78
N ARG A 197 6.52 -10.95 -4.89
CA ARG A 197 7.68 -10.59 -5.71
C ARG A 197 7.55 -9.18 -6.28
N LYS A 198 6.37 -8.83 -6.78
CA LYS A 198 6.09 -7.49 -7.30
C LYS A 198 6.31 -6.43 -6.22
N ALA A 199 5.66 -6.57 -5.07
CA ALA A 199 5.77 -5.63 -3.97
C ALA A 199 7.20 -5.54 -3.41
N TRP A 200 7.93 -6.67 -3.35
CA TRP A 200 9.33 -6.69 -2.94
C TRP A 200 10.23 -5.92 -3.92
N ASN A 201 10.03 -6.10 -5.24
CA ASN A 201 10.78 -5.37 -6.26
C ASN A 201 10.48 -3.87 -6.24
N GLU A 202 9.21 -3.48 -6.02
CA GLU A 202 8.81 -2.08 -5.89
C GLU A 202 9.45 -1.43 -4.67
N LEU A 203 9.47 -2.13 -3.54
CA LEU A 203 10.12 -1.67 -2.31
C LEU A 203 11.63 -1.52 -2.49
N GLU A 204 12.29 -2.50 -3.08
CA GLU A 204 13.74 -2.43 -3.35
C GLU A 204 14.10 -1.32 -4.35
N THR A 205 13.27 -1.11 -5.36
CA THR A 205 13.42 0.00 -6.30
C THR A 205 13.31 1.35 -5.60
N ALA A 206 12.29 1.55 -4.76
CA ALA A 206 12.11 2.78 -3.99
C ALA A 206 13.28 3.02 -3.02
N ARG A 207 13.77 1.98 -2.36
CA ARG A 207 14.94 2.05 -1.50
C ARG A 207 16.19 2.50 -2.26
N GLN A 208 16.46 1.88 -3.40
CA GLN A 208 17.64 2.21 -4.22
C GLN A 208 17.56 3.65 -4.76
N GLN A 209 16.40 4.07 -5.23
CA GLN A 209 16.16 5.45 -5.69
C GLN A 209 16.43 6.45 -4.57
N PHE A 210 15.92 6.18 -3.38
CA PHE A 210 16.14 7.05 -2.22
C PHE A 210 17.63 7.21 -1.89
N VAL A 211 18.38 6.10 -1.86
CA VAL A 211 19.83 6.12 -1.56
C VAL A 211 20.64 6.87 -2.64
N LEU A 212 20.28 6.71 -3.90
CA LEU A 212 20.95 7.40 -5.01
C LEU A 212 20.70 8.92 -4.99
N LEU A 213 19.54 9.36 -4.52
CA LEU A 213 19.18 10.77 -4.46
C LEU A 213 20.01 11.57 -3.45
N ASP A 214 20.61 10.95 -2.45
CA ASP A 214 21.52 11.64 -1.51
C ASP A 214 22.72 12.24 -2.24
N SER A 215 23.35 11.46 -3.12
CA SER A 215 24.47 11.95 -3.95
C SER A 215 24.01 13.06 -4.90
N SER A 216 22.84 12.91 -5.52
CA SER A 216 22.27 13.91 -6.42
C SER A 216 22.00 15.23 -5.71
N ILE A 217 21.46 15.20 -4.49
CA ILE A 217 21.21 16.40 -3.67
C ILE A 217 22.52 17.07 -3.29
N ALA A 218 23.53 16.31 -2.83
CA ALA A 218 24.82 16.88 -2.49
C ALA A 218 25.48 17.59 -3.67
N GLN A 219 25.43 16.99 -4.87
CA GLN A 219 25.95 17.61 -6.09
C GLN A 219 25.12 18.83 -6.51
N ALA A 220 23.80 18.79 -6.41
CA ALA A 220 22.93 19.92 -6.73
C ALA A 220 23.15 21.09 -5.76
N GLN A 221 23.37 20.82 -4.47
CA GLN A 221 23.72 21.86 -3.48
C GLN A 221 25.03 22.54 -3.80
N GLU A 222 26.06 21.76 -4.11
CA GLU A 222 27.36 22.32 -4.46
C GLU A 222 27.31 23.10 -5.79
N ASN A 223 26.61 22.56 -6.79
CA ASN A 223 26.39 23.27 -8.04
C ASN A 223 25.70 24.63 -7.82
N LEU A 224 24.63 24.66 -7.01
CA LEU A 224 23.95 25.92 -6.66
C LEU A 224 24.91 26.91 -5.99
N ARG A 225 25.70 26.46 -5.03
CA ARG A 225 26.68 27.29 -4.33
C ARG A 225 27.70 27.91 -5.30
N LEU A 226 28.19 27.11 -6.25
CA LEU A 226 29.15 27.57 -7.26
C LEU A 226 28.51 28.56 -8.23
N GLN A 227 27.27 28.31 -8.68
CA GLN A 227 26.58 29.23 -9.59
C GLN A 227 26.24 30.57 -8.91
N GLU A 228 25.85 30.56 -7.64
CA GLU A 228 25.63 31.78 -6.85
C GLU A 228 26.91 32.60 -6.67
N LEU A 229 28.06 31.94 -6.47
CA LEU A 229 29.35 32.59 -6.38
C LEU A 229 29.75 33.19 -7.73
N ALA A 230 29.70 32.39 -8.79
CA ALA A 230 30.04 32.83 -10.14
C ALA A 230 29.14 33.99 -10.64
N PHE A 231 27.85 33.98 -10.27
CA PHE A 231 26.96 35.10 -10.60
C PHE A 231 27.36 36.40 -9.91
N ARG A 232 27.75 36.35 -8.63
CA ARG A 232 28.22 37.53 -7.89
C ARG A 232 29.53 38.11 -8.49
N GLU A 233 30.35 37.25 -9.07
CA GLU A 233 31.61 37.65 -9.73
C GLU A 233 31.41 38.01 -11.22
N GLY A 234 30.15 37.98 -11.73
CA GLY A 234 29.83 38.30 -13.11
C GLY A 234 30.23 37.21 -14.11
N GLN A 235 30.56 36.00 -13.65
CA GLN A 235 31.01 34.89 -14.49
C GLN A 235 29.87 33.93 -14.89
N ALA A 236 28.71 34.00 -14.21
CA ALA A 236 27.51 33.20 -14.53
C ALA A 236 26.32 34.12 -14.82
N THR A 237 25.30 33.55 -15.47
CA THR A 237 24.07 34.28 -15.75
C THR A 237 23.05 34.08 -14.62
N SER A 238 22.04 34.96 -14.55
CA SER A 238 20.91 34.80 -13.65
C SER A 238 20.16 33.47 -13.90
N LEU A 239 20.14 33.00 -15.15
CA LEU A 239 19.48 31.74 -15.52
C LEU A 239 20.20 30.53 -14.90
N ASP A 240 21.53 30.52 -14.88
CA ASP A 240 22.34 29.44 -14.29
C ASP A 240 22.02 29.25 -12.82
N VAL A 241 21.86 30.33 -12.08
CA VAL A 241 21.47 30.27 -10.63
C VAL A 241 20.04 29.80 -10.48
N ILE A 242 19.12 30.29 -11.31
CA ILE A 242 17.70 29.87 -11.26
C ILE A 242 17.60 28.39 -11.55
N ASP A 243 18.27 27.87 -12.59
CA ASP A 243 18.22 26.46 -12.96
C ASP A 243 18.86 25.56 -11.90
N ALA A 244 19.99 25.97 -11.32
CA ALA A 244 20.62 25.23 -10.22
C ALA A 244 19.73 25.15 -8.97
N ARG A 245 19.03 26.24 -8.64
CA ARG A 245 18.10 26.26 -7.50
C ARG A 245 16.86 25.41 -7.73
N LEU A 246 16.28 25.48 -8.93
CA LEU A 246 15.15 24.64 -9.31
C LEU A 246 15.56 23.17 -9.34
N GLY A 247 16.76 22.85 -9.83
CA GLY A 247 17.32 21.51 -9.84
C GLY A 247 17.46 20.92 -8.43
N LEU A 248 18.02 21.68 -7.49
CA LEU A 248 18.11 21.27 -6.08
C LEU A 248 16.71 21.06 -5.47
N GLY A 249 15.78 21.98 -5.71
CA GLY A 249 14.39 21.83 -5.22
C GLY A 249 13.73 20.58 -5.79
N GLY A 250 13.92 20.30 -7.10
CA GLY A 250 13.45 19.08 -7.74
C GLY A 250 13.98 17.81 -7.08
N ALA A 251 15.30 17.72 -6.90
CA ALA A 251 15.94 16.55 -6.27
C ALA A 251 15.44 16.29 -4.84
N ARG A 252 15.20 17.35 -4.06
CA ARG A 252 14.63 17.23 -2.70
C ARG A 252 13.19 16.71 -2.72
N VAL A 253 12.34 17.16 -3.65
CA VAL A 253 10.98 16.64 -3.82
C VAL A 253 11.02 15.17 -4.24
N GLU A 254 11.89 14.82 -5.20
CA GLU A 254 12.06 13.43 -5.64
C GLU A 254 12.49 12.52 -4.50
N ARG A 255 13.36 12.98 -3.59
CA ARG A 255 13.77 12.21 -2.41
C ARG A 255 12.61 11.96 -1.45
N ALA A 256 11.81 12.99 -1.16
CA ALA A 256 10.62 12.83 -0.33
C ALA A 256 9.59 11.89 -0.99
N GLN A 257 9.47 11.94 -2.31
CA GLN A 257 8.60 11.03 -3.07
C GLN A 257 9.11 9.60 -3.05
N ALA A 258 10.42 9.37 -3.14
CA ALA A 258 11.01 8.03 -3.03
C ALA A 258 10.77 7.42 -1.64
N ALA A 259 10.88 8.21 -0.57
CA ALA A 259 10.55 7.77 0.79
C ALA A 259 9.05 7.41 0.93
N TYR A 260 8.16 8.22 0.37
CA TYR A 260 6.73 7.93 0.34
C TYR A 260 6.41 6.66 -0.43
N GLN A 261 7.06 6.43 -1.58
CA GLN A 261 6.90 5.19 -2.34
C GLN A 261 7.44 3.98 -1.58
N TYR A 262 8.52 4.15 -0.82
CA TYR A 262 9.05 3.12 0.06
C TYR A 262 8.02 2.71 1.12
N ASP A 263 7.40 3.65 1.81
CA ASP A 263 6.39 3.38 2.84
C ASP A 263 5.17 2.64 2.26
N ILE A 264 4.68 3.06 1.08
CA ILE A 264 3.57 2.38 0.40
C ILE A 264 3.96 0.96 -0.01
N ALA A 265 5.11 0.80 -0.66
CA ALA A 265 5.58 -0.50 -1.13
C ALA A 265 5.83 -1.46 0.05
N LEU A 266 6.35 -0.95 1.17
CA LEU A 266 6.50 -1.73 2.41
C LEU A 266 5.14 -2.19 2.95
N ALA A 267 4.17 -1.28 3.04
CA ALA A 267 2.82 -1.63 3.49
C ALA A 267 2.19 -2.70 2.58
N GLN A 268 2.32 -2.56 1.27
CA GLN A 268 1.83 -3.54 0.29
C GLN A 268 2.53 -4.89 0.43
N LEU A 269 3.85 -4.93 0.61
CA LEU A 269 4.61 -6.16 0.82
C LEU A 269 4.15 -6.88 2.11
N LEU A 270 3.98 -6.13 3.19
CA LEU A 270 3.53 -6.67 4.46
C LEU A 270 2.08 -7.15 4.41
N GLU A 271 1.21 -6.44 3.69
CA GLU A 271 -0.17 -6.86 3.46
C GLU A 271 -0.25 -8.17 2.69
N VAL A 272 0.39 -8.24 1.51
CA VAL A 272 0.38 -9.43 0.65
C VAL A 272 1.05 -10.63 1.33
N SER A 273 2.06 -10.38 2.17
CA SER A 273 2.75 -11.44 2.93
C SER A 273 2.05 -11.81 4.24
N GLY A 274 0.96 -11.12 4.63
CA GLY A 274 0.24 -11.38 5.88
C GLY A 274 1.04 -10.99 7.14
N GLN A 275 1.85 -9.94 7.06
CA GLN A 275 2.77 -9.49 8.11
C GLN A 275 2.56 -8.00 8.47
N MET A 276 1.35 -7.47 8.31
CA MET A 276 1.06 -6.05 8.57
C MET A 276 1.35 -5.63 10.01
N ASP A 277 1.31 -6.57 10.93
CA ASP A 277 1.73 -6.41 12.34
C ASP A 277 3.19 -5.98 12.51
N ARG A 278 4.06 -6.22 11.49
CA ARG A 278 5.47 -5.83 11.52
C ARG A 278 5.74 -4.40 11.03
N PHE A 279 4.75 -3.68 10.51
CA PHE A 279 4.97 -2.33 9.97
C PHE A 279 5.63 -1.39 10.99
N GLU A 280 5.15 -1.40 12.23
CA GLU A 280 5.73 -0.60 13.32
C GLU A 280 7.15 -1.04 13.72
N GLU A 281 7.50 -2.31 13.53
CA GLU A 281 8.87 -2.81 13.72
C GLU A 281 9.82 -2.21 12.69
N PHE A 282 9.41 -2.19 11.40
CA PHE A 282 10.17 -1.58 10.31
C PHE A 282 10.36 -0.08 10.56
N ARG A 283 9.30 0.63 10.95
CA ARG A 283 9.37 2.06 11.28
C ARG A 283 10.36 2.35 12.41
N ARG A 284 10.36 1.56 13.48
CA ARG A 284 11.28 1.74 14.61
C ARG A 284 12.73 1.41 14.28
N ARG A 285 12.97 0.60 13.26
CA ARG A 285 14.31 0.23 12.80
C ARG A 285 14.78 1.09 11.62
N ALA A 286 14.01 2.08 11.24
CA ALA A 286 14.37 2.96 10.14
C ALA A 286 15.69 3.68 10.44
N ASP A 287 16.59 3.66 9.46
CA ASP A 287 17.88 4.35 9.54
C ASP A 287 17.71 5.84 9.27
N GLU A 288 16.64 6.22 8.60
CA GLU A 288 16.35 7.58 8.25
C GLU A 288 14.87 7.90 8.37
N VAL A 289 14.60 9.00 9.03
CA VAL A 289 13.28 9.56 9.28
C VAL A 289 13.22 10.94 8.66
N ILE A 290 12.26 11.15 7.74
CA ILE A 290 12.02 12.44 7.11
C ILE A 290 10.88 13.09 7.88
N ASP A 291 11.26 13.88 8.88
CA ASP A 291 10.33 14.70 9.65
C ASP A 291 10.53 16.18 9.29
N HIS A 292 9.61 17.05 9.73
CA HIS A 292 9.79 18.48 9.62
C HIS A 292 10.92 18.93 10.57
N GLU A 293 11.92 19.63 10.06
CA GLU A 293 12.80 20.47 10.86
C GLU A 293 12.13 21.81 11.20
#